data_052d770aa1d2d284cf2d72d6b976d3ba
#
_entry.id   052d770aa1d2d284cf2d72d6b976d3ba
#
_cell.length_a   1.000
_cell.length_b   1.000
_cell.length_c   1.000
_cell.angle_alpha   90.00
_cell.angle_beta   90.00
_cell.angle_gamma   90.00
#
_symmetry.space_group_name_H-M   'P 1'
#
loop_
_entity.id
_entity.type
_entity.pdbx_description
1 polymer ?
#
loop_
_entity_poly.entity_id
_entity_poly.type
_entity_poly.pdbx_seq_one_letter_code
_entity_poly.pdbx_strand_id
1 'polypeptide(L)'
;MNQYIKNRKKWVWLAFSALFGISLTIGAVISLVKPAVAAPPSASPKQEGTYAGSSACGNCHKDIHSEWGSTRHAMAFSSPIFQRDWSELSKQTSCLQCHTTGFDAQNGTYSEEGVSCEACHGPFQPNHPAEPMPLKPDADLCSTCHKSTTDEWRASKHNAAGVQCQACHNPHSQTPKADSITALCTNCHKERGDSFTHSTHANAGLECSNCHMYTAPRKDDPIGGLAPTGHTFSVGSDACIGCHQETVHTRDQLVRLGGINLPTPAVSIDDLKQTISTQTEQITDLKVSSQSRLYTGLIQGAIVGLVTGGAAAWVVSKRIHIVEEEENE
;
A
#
# COMPACT_ATOMS: atom_id res chain seq x y z
N MET A 1 -61.34 -33.48 -20.46
CA MET A 1 -59.91 -33.42 -20.84
C MET A 1 -59.39 -31.98 -20.96
N ASN A 2 -60.18 -31.03 -21.40
CA ASN A 2 -59.73 -29.64 -21.63
C ASN A 2 -59.47 -28.77 -20.39
N GLN A 3 -60.13 -29.04 -19.30
CA GLN A 3 -59.94 -28.23 -18.03
C GLN A 3 -58.65 -28.56 -17.29
N TYR A 4 -58.20 -29.80 -17.37
CA TYR A 4 -56.95 -30.24 -16.73
C TYR A 4 -55.69 -29.65 -17.39
N ILE A 5 -55.70 -29.50 -18.71
CA ILE A 5 -54.61 -28.88 -19.48
C ILE A 5 -54.55 -27.37 -19.24
N LYS A 6 -55.69 -26.72 -19.09
CA LYS A 6 -55.79 -25.28 -18.83
C LYS A 6 -55.25 -24.91 -17.41
N ASN A 7 -55.52 -25.75 -16.42
CA ASN A 7 -55.00 -25.56 -15.07
C ASN A 7 -53.48 -25.82 -15.01
N ARG A 8 -52.96 -26.81 -15.69
CA ARG A 8 -51.53 -27.13 -15.74
C ARG A 8 -50.71 -26.00 -16.32
N LYS A 9 -51.21 -25.30 -17.37
CA LYS A 9 -50.57 -24.11 -17.94
C LYS A 9 -50.52 -22.93 -16.95
N LYS A 10 -51.60 -22.72 -16.18
CA LYS A 10 -51.63 -21.67 -15.14
C LYS A 10 -50.60 -21.92 -14.03
N TRP A 11 -50.46 -23.16 -13.57
CA TRP A 11 -49.50 -23.51 -12.52
C TRP A 11 -48.04 -23.38 -12.99
N VAL A 12 -47.76 -23.73 -14.24
CA VAL A 12 -46.43 -23.54 -14.84
C VAL A 12 -46.09 -22.06 -14.95
N TRP A 13 -47.05 -21.22 -15.35
CA TRP A 13 -46.85 -19.76 -15.41
C TRP A 13 -46.65 -19.13 -14.03
N LEU A 14 -47.36 -19.59 -13.03
CA LEU A 14 -47.19 -19.11 -11.64
C LEU A 14 -45.84 -19.53 -11.05
N ALA A 15 -45.38 -20.71 -11.31
CA ALA A 15 -44.05 -21.18 -10.91
C ALA A 15 -42.93 -20.42 -11.61
N PHE A 16 -43.08 -20.12 -12.90
CA PHE A 16 -42.12 -19.30 -13.64
C PHE A 16 -42.05 -17.83 -13.14
N SER A 17 -43.22 -17.24 -12.86
CA SER A 17 -43.27 -15.88 -12.32
C SER A 17 -42.68 -15.78 -10.90
N ALA A 18 -42.89 -16.80 -10.08
CA ALA A 18 -42.31 -16.87 -8.74
C ALA A 18 -40.77 -17.03 -8.79
N LEU A 19 -40.25 -17.90 -9.66
CA LEU A 19 -38.80 -18.05 -9.87
C LEU A 19 -38.14 -16.79 -10.43
N PHE A 20 -38.79 -16.12 -11.35
CA PHE A 20 -38.30 -14.86 -11.93
C PHE A 20 -38.31 -13.73 -10.89
N GLY A 21 -39.35 -13.66 -10.05
CA GLY A 21 -39.43 -12.69 -8.95
C GLY A 21 -38.34 -12.91 -7.91
N ILE A 22 -38.05 -14.17 -7.54
CA ILE A 22 -36.98 -14.52 -6.59
C ILE A 22 -35.59 -14.19 -7.18
N SER A 23 -35.38 -14.44 -8.48
CA SER A 23 -34.13 -14.09 -9.17
C SER A 23 -33.90 -12.57 -9.22
N LEU A 24 -34.95 -11.79 -9.45
CA LEU A 24 -34.88 -10.31 -9.46
C LEU A 24 -34.61 -9.73 -8.06
N THR A 25 -35.21 -10.30 -7.01
CA THR A 25 -34.98 -9.85 -5.63
C THR A 25 -33.58 -10.20 -5.14
N ILE A 26 -33.05 -11.36 -5.48
CA ILE A 26 -31.66 -11.74 -5.15
C ILE A 26 -30.67 -10.83 -5.91
N GLY A 27 -30.90 -10.53 -7.17
CA GLY A 27 -30.10 -9.59 -7.94
C GLY A 27 -30.10 -8.16 -7.37
N ALA A 28 -31.26 -7.68 -6.91
CA ALA A 28 -31.40 -6.37 -6.30
C ALA A 28 -30.71 -6.28 -4.94
N VAL A 29 -30.75 -7.35 -4.11
CA VAL A 29 -30.09 -7.37 -2.80
C VAL A 29 -28.58 -7.41 -2.96
N ILE A 30 -28.05 -8.14 -3.94
CA ILE A 30 -26.59 -8.18 -4.21
C ILE A 30 -26.09 -6.82 -4.73
N SER A 31 -26.93 -6.08 -5.46
CA SER A 31 -26.56 -4.74 -5.95
C SER A 31 -26.59 -3.65 -4.88
N LEU A 32 -27.27 -3.89 -3.74
CA LEU A 32 -27.35 -2.94 -2.63
C LEU A 32 -26.24 -3.13 -1.58
N VAL A 33 -25.57 -4.28 -1.57
CA VAL A 33 -24.37 -4.49 -0.75
C VAL A 33 -23.17 -3.93 -1.50
N LYS A 34 -23.01 -2.61 -1.48
CA LYS A 34 -21.73 -2.00 -1.84
C LYS A 34 -20.72 -2.48 -0.78
N PRO A 35 -19.58 -3.11 -1.17
CA PRO A 35 -18.50 -3.29 -0.23
C PRO A 35 -18.18 -1.91 0.34
N ALA A 36 -18.13 -1.80 1.67
CA ALA A 36 -17.60 -0.62 2.33
C ALA A 36 -16.12 -0.54 1.94
N VAL A 37 -15.86 0.10 0.80
CA VAL A 37 -14.53 0.58 0.48
C VAL A 37 -14.28 1.62 1.57
N ALA A 38 -13.29 1.35 2.43
CA ALA A 38 -12.80 2.35 3.35
C ALA A 38 -12.61 3.63 2.54
N ALA A 39 -13.27 4.70 2.94
CA ALA A 39 -13.12 5.99 2.28
C ALA A 39 -11.62 6.26 2.20
N PRO A 40 -11.10 6.63 1.03
CA PRO A 40 -9.72 7.08 0.96
C PRO A 40 -9.57 8.20 1.98
N PRO A 41 -8.41 8.29 2.67
CA PRO A 41 -8.18 9.37 3.62
C PRO A 41 -8.57 10.66 2.93
N SER A 42 -9.39 11.47 3.60
CA SER A 42 -9.95 12.70 3.05
C SER A 42 -8.81 13.48 2.39
N ALA A 43 -8.91 13.65 1.08
CA ALA A 43 -7.99 14.49 0.35
C ALA A 43 -7.90 15.82 1.11
N SER A 44 -6.71 16.21 1.48
CA SER A 44 -6.47 17.55 2.04
C SER A 44 -7.17 18.56 1.14
N PRO A 45 -7.85 19.58 1.69
CA PRO A 45 -8.59 20.53 0.88
C PRO A 45 -7.68 21.06 -0.23
N LYS A 46 -8.14 20.99 -1.46
CA LYS A 46 -7.45 21.55 -2.62
C LYS A 46 -7.12 23.00 -2.25
N GLN A 47 -5.85 23.32 -2.05
CA GLN A 47 -5.43 24.69 -1.86
C GLN A 47 -5.64 25.40 -3.19
N GLU A 48 -6.58 26.35 -3.23
CA GLU A 48 -6.76 27.24 -4.36
C GLU A 48 -5.57 28.20 -4.39
N GLY A 49 -4.63 27.95 -5.26
CA GLY A 49 -3.45 28.77 -5.49
C GLY A 49 -2.82 28.41 -6.84
N THR A 50 -2.12 29.36 -7.41
CA THR A 50 -1.36 29.13 -8.65
C THR A 50 0.06 28.71 -8.25
N TYR A 51 0.54 27.59 -8.78
CA TYR A 51 1.91 27.16 -8.60
C TYR A 51 2.88 28.13 -9.31
N ALA A 52 3.84 28.67 -8.57
CA ALA A 52 4.82 29.62 -9.09
C ALA A 52 6.09 28.95 -9.65
N GLY A 53 6.32 27.69 -9.22
CA GLY A 53 7.53 26.93 -9.54
C GLY A 53 8.72 27.23 -8.65
N SER A 54 9.61 26.24 -8.51
CA SER A 54 10.77 26.31 -7.60
C SER A 54 11.73 27.45 -7.94
N SER A 55 11.90 27.78 -9.22
CA SER A 55 12.77 28.87 -9.66
C SER A 55 12.32 30.24 -9.14
N ALA A 56 11.01 30.46 -8.97
CA ALA A 56 10.49 31.70 -8.36
C ALA A 56 10.94 31.81 -6.90
N CYS A 57 10.87 30.71 -6.15
CA CYS A 57 11.31 30.63 -4.75
C CYS A 57 12.84 30.87 -4.63
N GLY A 58 13.62 30.34 -5.57
CA GLY A 58 15.07 30.47 -5.64
C GLY A 58 15.57 31.90 -5.78
N ASN A 59 14.77 32.83 -6.25
CA ASN A 59 15.16 34.23 -6.35
C ASN A 59 15.45 34.85 -4.97
N CYS A 60 14.75 34.44 -3.93
CA CYS A 60 14.91 34.90 -2.56
C CYS A 60 15.57 33.85 -1.66
N HIS A 61 15.22 32.56 -1.81
CA HIS A 61 15.69 31.45 -0.99
C HIS A 61 16.88 30.72 -1.66
N LYS A 62 17.92 31.43 -2.04
CA LYS A 62 19.03 30.92 -2.88
C LYS A 62 19.73 29.70 -2.29
N ASP A 63 20.05 29.74 -0.99
CA ASP A 63 20.82 28.68 -0.33
C ASP A 63 19.99 27.39 -0.24
N ILE A 64 18.75 27.50 0.22
CA ILE A 64 17.81 26.38 0.32
C ILE A 64 17.51 25.80 -1.06
N HIS A 65 17.32 26.65 -2.07
CA HIS A 65 17.06 26.21 -3.43
C HIS A 65 18.28 25.48 -4.02
N SER A 66 19.49 25.93 -3.73
CA SER A 66 20.73 25.28 -4.16
C SER A 66 20.90 23.91 -3.50
N GLU A 67 20.64 23.80 -2.17
CA GLU A 67 20.67 22.52 -1.47
C GLU A 67 19.65 21.55 -2.06
N TRP A 68 18.40 21.98 -2.18
CA TRP A 68 17.32 21.16 -2.73
C TRP A 68 17.60 20.71 -4.17
N GLY A 69 18.13 21.56 -5.01
CA GLY A 69 18.35 21.28 -6.44
C GLY A 69 19.23 20.05 -6.72
N SER A 70 20.09 19.67 -5.76
CA SER A 70 20.95 18.49 -5.84
C SER A 70 20.33 17.22 -5.25
N THR A 71 19.11 17.28 -4.74
CA THR A 71 18.48 16.21 -4.00
C THR A 71 17.69 15.24 -4.87
N ARG A 72 17.37 14.07 -4.32
CA ARG A 72 16.49 13.10 -4.97
C ARG A 72 15.06 13.64 -5.15
N HIS A 73 14.59 14.56 -4.30
CA HIS A 73 13.30 15.22 -4.49
C HIS A 73 13.28 16.06 -5.75
N ALA A 74 14.27 16.93 -5.92
CA ALA A 74 14.40 17.74 -7.14
C ALA A 74 14.46 16.85 -8.39
N MET A 75 15.19 15.74 -8.32
CA MET A 75 15.37 14.79 -9.41
C MET A 75 14.32 13.66 -9.44
N ALA A 76 13.24 13.74 -8.66
CA ALA A 76 12.30 12.63 -8.52
C ALA A 76 11.67 12.21 -9.86
N PHE A 77 11.41 13.15 -10.75
CA PHE A 77 10.91 12.86 -12.10
C PHE A 77 12.03 12.52 -13.09
N SER A 78 13.12 13.27 -13.09
CA SER A 78 14.22 13.11 -14.06
C SER A 78 15.18 11.96 -13.76
N SER A 79 15.02 11.28 -12.60
CA SER A 79 15.84 10.14 -12.23
C SER A 79 15.83 9.05 -13.31
N PRO A 80 17.00 8.58 -13.78
CA PRO A 80 17.06 7.52 -14.79
C PRO A 80 16.35 6.23 -14.37
N ILE A 81 16.39 5.90 -13.07
CA ILE A 81 15.68 4.74 -12.51
C ILE A 81 14.18 4.93 -12.66
N PHE A 82 13.66 6.07 -12.21
CA PHE A 82 12.22 6.36 -12.34
C PHE A 82 11.78 6.35 -13.80
N GLN A 83 12.52 7.00 -14.70
CA GLN A 83 12.17 7.07 -16.13
C GLN A 83 12.13 5.69 -16.78
N ARG A 84 13.08 4.81 -16.45
CA ARG A 84 13.09 3.42 -16.89
C ARG A 84 11.84 2.70 -16.42
N ASP A 85 11.62 2.65 -15.10
CA ASP A 85 10.54 1.88 -14.49
C ASP A 85 9.16 2.42 -14.91
N TRP A 86 9.02 3.75 -14.99
CA TRP A 86 7.81 4.38 -15.47
C TRP A 86 7.50 4.03 -16.92
N SER A 87 8.53 3.98 -17.77
CA SER A 87 8.41 3.56 -19.17
C SER A 87 7.99 2.08 -19.27
N GLU A 88 8.61 1.19 -18.50
CA GLU A 88 8.29 -0.24 -18.45
C GLU A 88 6.85 -0.49 -17.96
N LEU A 89 6.36 0.33 -17.04
CA LEU A 89 4.99 0.29 -16.52
C LEU A 89 3.99 1.09 -17.38
N SER A 90 4.29 1.31 -18.68
CA SER A 90 3.39 1.99 -19.62
C SER A 90 3.02 3.41 -19.19
N LYS A 91 3.91 4.09 -18.51
CA LYS A 91 3.80 5.51 -18.08
C LYS A 91 2.52 5.79 -17.27
N GLN A 92 2.24 4.93 -16.31
CA GLN A 92 1.08 5.09 -15.43
C GLN A 92 1.08 6.46 -14.74
N THR A 93 -0.03 7.18 -14.87
CA THR A 93 -0.19 8.53 -14.30
C THR A 93 -0.18 8.55 -12.77
N SER A 94 -0.53 7.42 -12.13
CA SER A 94 -0.48 7.28 -10.67
C SER A 94 0.92 7.50 -10.07
N CYS A 95 1.99 7.25 -10.84
CA CYS A 95 3.36 7.50 -10.40
C CYS A 95 3.64 9.00 -10.23
N LEU A 96 3.00 9.83 -11.05
CA LEU A 96 3.21 11.28 -11.09
C LEU A 96 2.77 11.97 -9.80
N GLN A 97 1.84 11.40 -9.05
CA GLN A 97 1.41 11.91 -7.75
C GLN A 97 2.58 12.09 -6.76
N CYS A 98 3.59 11.23 -6.83
CA CYS A 98 4.76 11.25 -5.95
C CYS A 98 6.01 11.81 -6.63
N HIS A 99 6.05 11.85 -7.97
CA HIS A 99 7.22 12.22 -8.74
C HIS A 99 7.13 13.60 -9.41
N THR A 100 6.01 14.32 -9.18
CA THR A 100 5.78 15.69 -9.68
C THR A 100 5.14 16.54 -8.59
N THR A 101 5.12 17.86 -8.83
CA THR A 101 4.47 18.85 -7.96
C THR A 101 3.19 19.36 -8.61
N GLY A 102 2.12 19.49 -7.83
CA GLY A 102 0.83 20.00 -8.33
C GLY A 102 0.12 19.05 -9.29
N PHE A 103 0.26 17.73 -9.08
CA PHE A 103 -0.39 16.73 -9.91
C PHE A 103 -1.92 16.77 -9.78
N ASP A 104 -2.62 16.89 -10.91
CA ASP A 104 -4.06 16.78 -11.02
C ASP A 104 -4.45 15.40 -11.56
N ALA A 105 -5.02 14.58 -10.69
CA ALA A 105 -5.44 13.22 -11.05
C ALA A 105 -6.62 13.17 -12.05
N GLN A 106 -7.38 14.27 -12.19
CA GLN A 106 -8.51 14.32 -13.12
C GLN A 106 -8.04 14.51 -14.56
N ASN A 107 -7.01 15.34 -14.73
CA ASN A 107 -6.50 15.71 -16.06
C ASN A 107 -5.17 15.02 -16.39
N GLY A 108 -4.51 14.39 -15.41
CA GLY A 108 -3.19 13.78 -15.57
C GLY A 108 -2.07 14.82 -15.79
N THR A 109 -2.31 16.09 -15.44
CA THR A 109 -1.35 17.19 -15.58
C THR A 109 -0.64 17.49 -14.27
N TYR A 110 0.48 18.18 -14.33
CA TYR A 110 1.24 18.63 -13.17
C TYR A 110 1.85 20.01 -13.42
N SER A 111 2.22 20.70 -12.36
CA SER A 111 2.76 22.05 -12.43
C SER A 111 4.28 22.08 -12.63
N GLU A 112 5.00 21.16 -11.98
CA GLU A 112 6.46 21.08 -12.05
C GLU A 112 6.94 19.63 -11.94
N GLU A 113 8.03 19.29 -12.63
CA GLU A 113 8.70 18.00 -12.51
C GLU A 113 9.46 17.91 -11.19
N GLY A 114 9.46 16.71 -10.58
CA GLY A 114 10.08 16.49 -9.28
C GLY A 114 9.21 16.95 -8.12
N VAL A 115 9.70 16.71 -6.91
CA VAL A 115 9.09 17.15 -5.65
C VAL A 115 9.70 18.49 -5.28
N SER A 116 9.06 19.58 -5.72
CA SER A 116 9.55 20.95 -5.54
C SER A 116 9.08 21.58 -4.22
N CYS A 117 9.42 22.83 -4.02
CA CYS A 117 9.07 23.58 -2.82
C CYS A 117 7.58 23.52 -2.50
N GLU A 118 6.75 23.70 -3.51
CA GLU A 118 5.29 23.78 -3.36
C GLU A 118 4.63 22.40 -3.14
N ALA A 119 5.35 21.30 -3.32
CA ALA A 119 4.85 19.98 -2.92
C ALA A 119 4.69 19.86 -1.41
N CYS A 120 5.52 20.58 -0.64
CA CYS A 120 5.48 20.61 0.81
C CYS A 120 4.85 21.90 1.34
N HIS A 121 5.20 23.05 0.76
CA HIS A 121 4.76 24.35 1.20
C HIS A 121 3.39 24.77 0.62
N GLY A 122 2.82 23.96 -0.28
CA GLY A 122 1.59 24.33 -0.99
C GLY A 122 1.82 25.38 -2.07
N PRO A 123 0.78 25.66 -2.89
CA PRO A 123 0.83 26.68 -3.93
C PRO A 123 1.19 28.05 -3.37
N PHE A 124 1.88 28.85 -4.18
CA PHE A 124 2.32 30.19 -3.79
C PHE A 124 1.18 31.06 -3.24
N GLN A 125 1.45 31.73 -2.13
CA GLN A 125 0.50 32.60 -1.48
C GLN A 125 0.82 34.08 -1.78
N PRO A 126 -0.16 34.88 -2.24
CA PRO A 126 0.08 36.28 -2.64
C PRO A 126 0.62 37.16 -1.52
N ASN A 127 0.35 36.81 -0.26
CA ASN A 127 0.80 37.55 0.90
C ASN A 127 2.27 37.25 1.31
N HIS A 128 2.88 36.23 0.71
CA HIS A 128 4.29 35.96 0.92
C HIS A 128 5.14 37.04 0.21
N PRO A 129 6.17 37.63 0.86
CA PRO A 129 6.84 37.18 2.12
C PRO A 129 6.31 37.84 3.42
N ALA A 130 5.28 38.65 3.39
CA ALA A 130 4.72 39.25 4.59
C ALA A 130 4.19 38.18 5.57
N GLU A 131 3.64 37.12 5.04
CA GLU A 131 3.22 35.94 5.77
C GLU A 131 4.02 34.71 5.32
N PRO A 132 4.36 33.77 6.22
CA PRO A 132 5.04 32.54 5.85
C PRO A 132 4.13 31.68 4.97
N MET A 133 4.73 30.87 4.09
CA MET A 133 3.98 29.85 3.35
C MET A 133 3.35 28.84 4.34
N PRO A 134 2.12 28.40 4.10
CA PRO A 134 1.46 27.44 4.98
C PRO A 134 2.21 26.11 4.96
N LEU A 135 2.62 25.65 6.13
CA LEU A 135 3.32 24.38 6.28
C LEU A 135 2.87 23.70 7.56
N LYS A 136 2.44 22.46 7.46
CA LYS A 136 2.21 21.57 8.59
C LYS A 136 3.22 20.42 8.52
N PRO A 137 4.39 20.58 9.14
CA PRO A 137 5.51 19.64 8.98
C PRO A 137 5.36 18.42 9.89
N ASP A 138 4.30 17.64 9.70
CA ASP A 138 4.06 16.37 10.38
C ASP A 138 4.30 15.18 9.46
N ALA A 139 4.20 13.97 10.01
CA ALA A 139 4.38 12.75 9.24
C ALA A 139 3.30 12.56 8.16
N ASP A 140 2.13 13.18 8.29
CA ASP A 140 1.06 13.08 7.31
C ASP A 140 1.43 13.77 6.00
N LEU A 141 2.17 14.88 6.06
CA LEU A 141 2.73 15.52 4.87
C LEU A 141 3.65 14.55 4.11
N CYS A 142 4.56 13.88 4.79
CA CYS A 142 5.49 12.93 4.18
C CYS A 142 4.78 11.68 3.67
N SER A 143 3.72 11.23 4.35
CA SER A 143 2.98 10.00 4.06
C SER A 143 2.24 10.04 2.71
N THR A 144 2.03 11.20 2.14
CA THR A 144 1.38 11.35 0.82
C THR A 144 2.15 10.58 -0.26
N CYS A 145 3.48 10.51 -0.12
CA CYS A 145 4.39 9.80 -1.03
C CYS A 145 5.13 8.64 -0.33
N HIS A 146 5.66 8.84 0.88
CA HIS A 146 6.44 7.86 1.64
C HIS A 146 5.56 6.92 2.48
N LYS A 147 4.63 6.22 1.85
CA LYS A 147 3.60 5.40 2.53
C LYS A 147 4.20 4.29 3.38
N SER A 148 5.03 3.42 2.79
CA SER A 148 5.65 2.28 3.50
C SER A 148 6.51 2.74 4.67
N THR A 149 7.36 3.75 4.46
CA THR A 149 8.22 4.33 5.50
C THR A 149 7.40 4.90 6.65
N THR A 150 6.30 5.60 6.34
CA THR A 150 5.43 6.19 7.34
C THR A 150 4.65 5.13 8.12
N ASP A 151 4.22 4.06 7.47
CA ASP A 151 3.54 2.95 8.13
C ASP A 151 4.48 2.21 9.11
N GLU A 152 5.74 1.98 8.71
CA GLU A 152 6.78 1.47 9.61
C GLU A 152 7.00 2.40 10.80
N TRP A 153 7.15 3.71 10.55
CA TRP A 153 7.33 4.69 11.60
C TRP A 153 6.13 4.76 12.55
N ARG A 154 4.89 4.68 12.04
CA ARG A 154 3.67 4.64 12.86
C ARG A 154 3.64 3.47 13.83
N ALA A 155 4.23 2.34 13.43
CA ALA A 155 4.36 1.16 14.29
C ALA A 155 5.52 1.27 15.31
N SER A 156 6.36 2.30 15.21
CA SER A 156 7.56 2.48 16.02
C SER A 156 7.29 3.14 17.37
N LYS A 157 8.25 3.02 18.29
CA LYS A 157 8.28 3.77 19.54
C LYS A 157 8.53 5.26 19.34
N HIS A 158 9.18 5.66 18.24
CA HIS A 158 9.39 7.07 17.90
C HIS A 158 8.06 7.76 17.62
N ASN A 159 7.14 7.14 16.89
CA ASN A 159 5.79 7.69 16.74
C ASN A 159 5.08 7.82 18.08
N ALA A 160 5.12 6.79 18.93
CA ALA A 160 4.49 6.83 20.25
C ALA A 160 5.07 7.95 21.15
N ALA A 161 6.33 8.33 20.93
CA ALA A 161 7.00 9.43 21.61
C ALA A 161 6.84 10.80 20.90
N GLY A 162 6.10 10.87 19.80
CA GLY A 162 5.88 12.11 19.05
C GLY A 162 7.09 12.60 18.24
N VAL A 163 8.11 11.74 18.01
CA VAL A 163 9.30 12.07 17.23
C VAL A 163 8.96 12.04 15.74
N GLN A 164 8.88 13.18 15.11
CA GLN A 164 8.52 13.36 13.71
C GLN A 164 9.71 13.17 12.76
N CYS A 165 9.44 13.01 11.46
CA CYS A 165 10.43 12.74 10.42
C CYS A 165 11.58 13.77 10.41
N GLN A 166 11.25 15.05 10.54
CA GLN A 166 12.23 16.14 10.54
C GLN A 166 13.06 16.26 11.83
N ALA A 167 12.79 15.45 12.85
CA ALA A 167 13.70 15.34 13.99
C ALA A 167 15.05 14.73 13.57
N CYS A 168 15.01 13.86 12.57
CA CYS A 168 16.18 13.14 12.06
C CYS A 168 16.62 13.62 10.67
N HIS A 169 15.68 14.00 9.81
CA HIS A 169 15.93 14.39 8.42
C HIS A 169 15.86 15.89 8.21
N ASN A 170 16.76 16.43 7.41
CA ASN A 170 16.62 17.77 6.84
C ASN A 170 15.81 17.66 5.54
N PRO A 171 14.58 18.21 5.45
CA PRO A 171 13.75 18.07 4.26
C PRO A 171 14.30 18.77 3.02
N HIS A 172 15.13 19.78 3.17
CA HIS A 172 15.70 20.55 2.05
C HIS A 172 16.92 19.87 1.45
N SER A 173 17.88 19.43 2.26
CA SER A 173 19.08 18.72 1.78
C SER A 173 18.91 17.21 1.71
N GLN A 174 17.87 16.67 2.33
CA GLN A 174 17.61 15.22 2.49
C GLN A 174 18.72 14.46 3.24
N THR A 175 19.56 15.17 3.95
CA THR A 175 20.62 14.59 4.78
C THR A 175 20.14 14.36 6.21
N PRO A 176 20.75 13.42 6.94
CA PRO A 176 20.60 13.34 8.38
C PRO A 176 21.07 14.63 9.06
N LYS A 177 20.44 14.97 10.20
CA LYS A 177 20.76 16.21 10.97
C LYS A 177 21.95 16.03 11.93
N ALA A 178 22.93 15.23 11.57
CA ALA A 178 24.17 15.06 12.30
C ALA A 178 25.26 14.50 11.35
N ASP A 179 26.52 14.60 11.80
CA ASP A 179 27.67 14.18 11.02
C ASP A 179 27.78 12.66 10.83
N SER A 180 27.12 11.88 11.70
CA SER A 180 26.98 10.44 11.57
C SER A 180 25.63 9.96 12.09
N ILE A 181 25.21 8.77 11.68
CA ILE A 181 23.95 8.19 12.15
C ILE A 181 24.03 7.89 13.66
N THR A 182 25.19 7.44 14.14
CA THR A 182 25.40 7.24 15.57
C THR A 182 25.24 8.54 16.34
N ALA A 183 25.86 9.63 15.89
CA ALA A 183 25.71 10.95 16.49
C ALA A 183 24.23 11.42 16.49
N LEU A 184 23.52 11.20 15.40
CA LEU A 184 22.10 11.53 15.32
C LEU A 184 21.27 10.81 16.39
N CYS A 185 21.46 9.50 16.53
CA CYS A 185 20.73 8.70 17.51
C CYS A 185 21.07 9.06 18.95
N THR A 186 22.36 9.30 19.22
CA THR A 186 22.87 9.58 20.58
C THR A 186 22.53 10.96 21.09
N ASN A 187 22.07 11.88 20.24
CA ASN A 187 21.50 13.15 20.71
C ASN A 187 20.37 12.94 21.73
N CYS A 188 19.60 11.86 21.58
CA CYS A 188 18.53 11.49 22.51
C CYS A 188 18.87 10.23 23.31
N HIS A 189 19.49 9.23 22.69
CA HIS A 189 19.82 7.93 23.27
C HIS A 189 21.26 7.90 23.88
N LYS A 190 21.58 8.83 24.74
CA LYS A 190 22.94 9.05 25.31
C LYS A 190 23.52 7.80 25.97
N GLU A 191 22.78 7.20 26.90
CA GLU A 191 23.26 6.01 27.64
C GLU A 191 23.52 4.80 26.72
N ARG A 192 22.70 4.66 25.67
CA ARG A 192 22.89 3.61 24.66
C ARG A 192 24.10 3.89 23.77
N GLY A 193 24.34 5.18 23.48
CA GLY A 193 25.51 5.62 22.73
C GLY A 193 26.78 5.30 23.46
N ASP A 194 26.88 5.60 24.75
CA ASP A 194 28.05 5.33 25.57
C ASP A 194 28.37 3.81 25.59
N SER A 195 27.36 2.96 25.74
CA SER A 195 27.56 1.51 25.71
C SER A 195 27.98 1.01 24.33
N PHE A 196 27.43 1.57 23.25
CA PHE A 196 27.70 1.15 21.89
C PHE A 196 29.12 1.54 21.43
N THR A 197 29.59 2.74 21.73
CA THR A 197 30.89 3.26 21.27
C THR A 197 32.07 2.42 21.76
N HIS A 198 31.90 1.66 22.85
CA HIS A 198 32.88 0.71 23.36
C HIS A 198 32.70 -0.73 22.87
N SER A 199 31.75 -0.96 21.97
CA SER A 199 31.48 -2.31 21.44
C SER A 199 32.40 -2.69 20.29
N THR A 200 32.55 -4.01 20.07
CA THR A 200 33.26 -4.53 18.91
C THR A 200 32.61 -4.13 17.59
N HIS A 201 31.29 -3.93 17.59
CA HIS A 201 30.54 -3.47 16.40
C HIS A 201 30.91 -2.03 16.04
N ALA A 202 30.96 -1.13 17.00
CA ALA A 202 31.41 0.24 16.77
C ALA A 202 32.88 0.30 16.30
N ASN A 203 33.75 -0.51 16.90
CA ASN A 203 35.16 -0.64 16.46
C ASN A 203 35.29 -1.20 15.04
N ALA A 204 34.31 -1.97 14.58
CA ALA A 204 34.23 -2.47 13.20
C ALA A 204 33.57 -1.47 12.22
N GLY A 205 33.27 -0.25 12.69
CA GLY A 205 32.67 0.82 11.86
C GLY A 205 31.17 0.70 11.65
N LEU A 206 30.48 -0.11 12.43
CA LEU A 206 29.03 -0.18 12.36
C LEU A 206 28.39 0.99 13.10
N GLU A 207 27.24 1.42 12.66
CA GLU A 207 26.40 2.46 13.26
C GLU A 207 25.07 1.87 13.76
N CYS A 208 24.34 2.65 14.53
CA CYS A 208 23.05 2.23 15.10
C CYS A 208 22.07 1.73 14.01
N SER A 209 22.06 2.38 12.85
CA SER A 209 21.17 2.02 11.72
C SER A 209 21.47 0.66 11.12
N ASN A 210 22.71 0.17 11.18
CA ASN A 210 23.06 -1.14 10.62
C ASN A 210 22.24 -2.27 11.26
N CYS A 211 21.82 -2.09 12.51
CA CYS A 211 20.98 -3.05 13.21
C CYS A 211 19.52 -2.56 13.33
N HIS A 212 19.30 -1.29 13.72
CA HIS A 212 17.99 -0.75 14.03
C HIS A 212 17.16 -0.35 12.80
N MET A 213 17.81 -0.15 11.65
CA MET A 213 17.17 0.13 10.37
C MET A 213 17.57 -0.88 9.31
N TYR A 214 17.95 -2.09 9.74
CA TYR A 214 18.34 -3.14 8.82
C TYR A 214 17.15 -3.55 7.95
N THR A 215 17.43 -3.63 6.65
CA THR A 215 16.54 -4.22 5.67
C THR A 215 17.28 -5.31 4.93
N ALA A 216 16.71 -6.51 4.86
CA ALA A 216 17.34 -7.62 4.16
C ALA A 216 17.54 -7.27 2.67
N PRO A 217 18.71 -7.63 2.08
CA PRO A 217 18.92 -7.45 0.65
C PRO A 217 17.79 -8.12 -0.15
N ARG A 218 17.21 -7.42 -1.08
CA ARG A 218 16.15 -7.93 -1.94
C ARG A 218 16.75 -8.47 -3.23
N LYS A 219 16.18 -9.57 -3.72
CA LYS A 219 16.54 -10.11 -5.03
C LYS A 219 15.88 -9.35 -6.17
N ASP A 220 14.73 -8.77 -5.89
CA ASP A 220 13.92 -8.05 -6.87
C ASP A 220 13.95 -6.56 -6.55
N ASP A 221 14.06 -5.74 -7.60
CA ASP A 221 13.96 -4.29 -7.49
C ASP A 221 12.51 -3.91 -7.12
N PRO A 222 12.26 -3.22 -5.98
CA PRO A 222 10.91 -2.92 -5.57
C PRO A 222 10.27 -1.89 -6.48
N ILE A 223 9.20 -2.25 -7.12
CA ILE A 223 8.39 -1.32 -7.90
C ILE A 223 7.79 -0.28 -6.95
N GLY A 224 8.00 0.99 -7.29
CA GLY A 224 7.27 2.11 -6.68
C GLY A 224 7.66 2.48 -5.25
N GLY A 225 8.90 2.23 -4.80
CA GLY A 225 9.38 2.69 -3.49
C GLY A 225 8.63 2.07 -2.30
N LEU A 226 8.00 0.91 -2.50
CA LEU A 226 7.25 0.18 -1.48
C LEU A 226 8.14 -0.76 -0.65
N ALA A 227 9.46 -0.63 -0.75
CA ALA A 227 10.40 -1.43 0.03
C ALA A 227 10.36 -1.04 1.52
N PRO A 228 10.55 -2.01 2.41
CA PRO A 228 10.85 -1.72 3.81
C PRO A 228 12.07 -0.81 3.91
N THR A 229 12.01 0.16 4.81
CA THR A 229 13.07 1.16 5.01
C THR A 229 13.68 1.10 6.42
N GLY A 230 13.18 0.18 7.25
CA GLY A 230 13.66 -0.06 8.61
C GLY A 230 13.19 0.97 9.64
N HIS A 231 12.19 1.79 9.33
CA HIS A 231 11.68 2.84 10.22
C HIS A 231 10.81 2.32 11.37
N THR A 232 10.69 1.01 11.54
CA THR A 232 10.20 0.42 12.78
C THR A 232 11.22 0.56 13.92
N PHE A 233 12.51 0.73 13.58
CA PHE A 233 13.67 0.76 14.48
C PHE A 233 13.80 -0.49 15.35
N SER A 234 13.15 -1.57 14.96
CA SER A 234 13.16 -2.85 15.65
C SER A 234 14.27 -3.73 15.11
N VAL A 235 15.11 -4.28 15.99
CA VAL A 235 16.14 -5.21 15.58
C VAL A 235 15.55 -6.62 15.53
N GLY A 236 15.48 -7.19 14.34
CA GLY A 236 15.16 -8.59 14.11
C GLY A 236 16.42 -9.46 14.05
N SER A 237 16.25 -10.78 14.09
CA SER A 237 17.34 -11.76 13.88
C SER A 237 18.03 -11.57 12.52
N ASP A 238 17.30 -11.08 11.54
CA ASP A 238 17.79 -10.85 10.17
C ASP A 238 18.98 -9.88 10.15
N ALA A 239 18.95 -8.87 11.02
CA ALA A 239 20.06 -7.92 11.16
C ALA A 239 21.35 -8.60 11.62
N CYS A 240 21.24 -9.62 12.47
CA CYS A 240 22.39 -10.40 12.91
C CYS A 240 22.84 -11.39 11.84
N ILE A 241 21.91 -12.11 11.25
CA ILE A 241 22.16 -13.13 10.21
C ILE A 241 22.79 -12.51 8.96
N GLY A 242 22.44 -11.27 8.64
CA GLY A 242 23.01 -10.54 7.50
C GLY A 242 24.54 -10.46 7.52
N CYS A 243 25.15 -10.44 8.71
CA CYS A 243 26.61 -10.43 8.89
C CYS A 243 27.15 -11.71 9.51
N HIS A 244 26.42 -12.35 10.42
CA HIS A 244 26.83 -13.53 11.17
C HIS A 244 26.19 -14.80 10.64
N GLN A 245 26.36 -15.09 9.35
CA GLN A 245 25.68 -16.19 8.64
C GLN A 245 25.98 -17.57 9.23
N GLU A 246 27.22 -17.75 9.77
CA GLU A 246 27.67 -19.05 10.30
C GLU A 246 27.57 -19.12 11.84
N THR A 247 27.38 -17.99 12.52
CA THR A 247 27.48 -17.92 13.99
C THR A 247 26.16 -17.61 14.66
N VAL A 248 25.17 -17.06 13.94
CA VAL A 248 23.80 -16.86 14.49
C VAL A 248 23.04 -18.15 14.33
N HIS A 249 23.14 -18.94 15.34
CA HIS A 249 22.40 -20.19 15.45
C HIS A 249 21.07 -19.94 16.16
N THR A 250 20.29 -20.97 16.27
CA THR A 250 19.01 -20.96 16.96
C THR A 250 19.12 -20.27 18.34
N ARG A 251 18.00 -19.74 18.83
CA ARG A 251 17.87 -19.12 20.14
C ARG A 251 18.57 -19.91 21.26
N ASP A 252 18.54 -21.24 21.18
CA ASP A 252 19.13 -22.13 22.16
C ASP A 252 20.69 -22.05 22.21
N GLN A 253 21.31 -21.74 21.09
CA GLN A 253 22.76 -21.55 21.04
C GLN A 253 23.16 -20.17 21.56
N LEU A 254 22.38 -19.11 21.28
CA LEU A 254 22.58 -17.79 21.88
C LEU A 254 22.44 -17.82 23.40
N VAL A 255 21.50 -18.59 23.93
CA VAL A 255 21.31 -18.79 25.37
C VAL A 255 22.52 -19.50 25.96
N ARG A 256 23.07 -20.53 25.29
CA ARG A 256 24.26 -21.27 25.74
C ARG A 256 25.53 -20.41 25.74
N LEU A 257 25.69 -19.56 24.71
CA LEU A 257 26.86 -18.67 24.59
C LEU A 257 26.81 -17.51 25.58
N GLY A 258 25.63 -17.01 25.93
CA GLY A 258 25.46 -15.87 26.82
C GLY A 258 25.40 -16.20 28.31
N GLY A 259 25.34 -17.47 28.70
CA GLY A 259 25.14 -17.87 30.12
C GLY A 259 23.87 -17.29 30.74
N ILE A 260 22.92 -16.79 29.92
CA ILE A 260 21.70 -16.16 30.36
C ILE A 260 20.61 -17.21 30.48
N ASN A 261 20.19 -17.46 31.74
CA ASN A 261 18.95 -18.19 31.99
C ASN A 261 17.76 -17.36 31.57
N LEU A 262 17.48 -17.34 30.26
CA LEU A 262 16.19 -16.81 29.79
C LEU A 262 15.09 -17.79 30.25
N PRO A 263 13.98 -17.28 30.80
CA PRO A 263 12.85 -18.14 31.10
C PRO A 263 12.48 -18.87 29.81
N THR A 264 12.45 -20.19 29.88
CA THR A 264 12.00 -21.04 28.78
C THR A 264 10.62 -20.53 28.39
N PRO A 265 10.37 -20.18 27.12
CA PRO A 265 9.02 -19.81 26.73
C PRO A 265 8.11 -20.97 27.07
N ALA A 266 6.93 -20.64 27.61
CA ALA A 266 5.91 -21.64 27.98
C ALA A 266 5.43 -22.49 26.78
N VAL A 267 5.90 -22.16 25.57
CA VAL A 267 5.57 -22.85 24.32
C VAL A 267 6.79 -23.63 23.86
N SER A 268 6.66 -24.93 23.80
CA SER A 268 7.71 -25.84 23.30
C SER A 268 7.90 -25.63 21.78
N ILE A 269 9.10 -25.91 21.28
CA ILE A 269 9.37 -25.91 19.83
C ILE A 269 8.45 -26.89 19.09
N ASP A 270 8.08 -27.97 19.75
CA ASP A 270 7.18 -28.98 19.17
C ASP A 270 5.72 -28.44 19.14
N ASP A 271 5.28 -27.65 20.11
CA ASP A 271 3.98 -26.98 20.08
C ASP A 271 3.92 -25.93 18.97
N LEU A 272 5.04 -25.20 18.73
CA LEU A 272 5.13 -24.25 17.61
C LEU A 272 5.10 -24.96 16.26
N LYS A 273 5.83 -26.09 16.10
CA LYS A 273 5.80 -26.90 14.87
C LYS A 273 4.40 -27.45 14.63
N GLN A 274 3.74 -27.94 15.68
CA GLN A 274 2.37 -28.43 15.59
C GLN A 274 1.40 -27.29 15.20
N THR A 275 1.55 -26.12 15.79
CA THR A 275 0.75 -24.94 15.43
C THR A 275 0.96 -24.55 13.97
N ILE A 276 2.20 -24.49 13.49
CA ILE A 276 2.53 -24.20 12.09
C ILE A 276 1.93 -25.26 11.16
N SER A 277 2.05 -26.54 11.51
CA SER A 277 1.45 -27.64 10.73
C SER A 277 -0.06 -27.48 10.62
N THR A 278 -0.73 -27.26 11.76
CA THR A 278 -2.19 -27.06 11.80
C THR A 278 -2.63 -25.83 11.00
N GLN A 279 -1.92 -24.72 11.11
CA GLN A 279 -2.22 -23.52 10.32
C GLN A 279 -1.99 -23.72 8.82
N THR A 280 -0.95 -24.46 8.44
CA THR A 280 -0.66 -24.80 7.05
C THR A 280 -1.75 -25.68 6.45
N GLU A 281 -2.25 -26.64 7.22
CA GLU A 281 -3.36 -27.51 6.84
C GLU A 281 -4.65 -26.69 6.67
N GLN A 282 -4.99 -25.81 7.62
CA GLN A 282 -6.12 -24.89 7.52
C GLN A 282 -6.05 -23.98 6.29
N ILE A 283 -4.88 -23.43 5.97
CA ILE A 283 -4.68 -22.61 4.78
C ILE A 283 -4.93 -23.45 3.51
N THR A 284 -4.47 -24.69 3.50
CA THR A 284 -4.66 -25.60 2.38
C THR A 284 -6.13 -25.94 2.18
N ASP A 285 -6.84 -26.26 3.26
CA ASP A 285 -8.27 -26.55 3.24
C ASP A 285 -9.10 -25.33 2.82
N LEU A 286 -8.73 -24.14 3.30
CA LEU A 286 -9.39 -22.90 2.87
C LEU A 286 -9.17 -22.62 1.39
N LYS A 287 -7.97 -22.87 0.84
CA LYS A 287 -7.69 -22.74 -0.59
C LYS A 287 -8.52 -23.71 -1.41
N VAL A 288 -8.57 -24.99 -1.02
CA VAL A 288 -9.36 -26.02 -1.68
C VAL A 288 -10.85 -25.68 -1.65
N SER A 289 -11.37 -25.28 -0.48
CA SER A 289 -12.77 -24.91 -0.33
C SER A 289 -13.14 -23.65 -1.12
N SER A 290 -12.26 -22.67 -1.19
CA SER A 290 -12.43 -21.45 -1.98
C SER A 290 -12.49 -21.78 -3.48
N GLN A 291 -11.58 -22.61 -3.98
CA GLN A 291 -11.60 -23.06 -5.37
C GLN A 291 -12.86 -23.87 -5.69
N SER A 292 -13.26 -24.78 -4.80
CA SER A 292 -14.50 -25.56 -4.97
C SER A 292 -15.73 -24.68 -5.05
N ARG A 293 -15.85 -23.67 -4.19
CA ARG A 293 -16.96 -22.68 -4.22
C ARG A 293 -16.97 -21.87 -5.51
N LEU A 294 -15.78 -21.48 -6.02
CA LEU A 294 -15.66 -20.75 -7.27
C LEU A 294 -16.15 -21.59 -8.46
N TYR A 295 -15.71 -22.84 -8.55
CA TYR A 295 -16.17 -23.76 -9.61
C TYR A 295 -17.66 -24.05 -9.50
N THR A 296 -18.17 -24.28 -8.30
CA THR A 296 -19.60 -24.50 -8.07
C THR A 296 -20.42 -23.27 -8.50
N GLY A 297 -19.98 -22.07 -8.15
CA GLY A 297 -20.63 -20.82 -8.55
C GLY A 297 -20.61 -20.61 -10.07
N LEU A 298 -19.50 -20.91 -10.74
CA LEU A 298 -19.37 -20.83 -12.19
C LEU A 298 -20.32 -21.82 -12.89
N ILE A 299 -20.37 -23.08 -12.43
CA ILE A 299 -21.25 -24.10 -12.98
C ILE A 299 -22.72 -23.72 -12.79
N GLN A 300 -23.10 -23.29 -11.58
CA GLN A 300 -24.46 -22.85 -11.29
C GLN A 300 -24.85 -21.63 -12.15
N GLY A 301 -23.96 -20.64 -12.26
CA GLY A 301 -24.17 -19.46 -13.10
C GLY A 301 -24.34 -19.83 -14.59
N ALA A 302 -23.53 -20.76 -15.10
CA ALA A 302 -23.63 -21.25 -16.48
C ALA A 302 -24.95 -21.97 -16.73
N ILE A 303 -25.38 -22.83 -15.81
CA ILE A 303 -26.66 -23.54 -15.94
C ILE A 303 -27.84 -22.55 -15.95
N VAL A 304 -27.86 -21.61 -15.00
CA VAL A 304 -28.90 -20.58 -14.93
C VAL A 304 -28.90 -19.74 -16.21
N GLY A 305 -27.72 -19.30 -16.67
CA GLY A 305 -27.57 -18.51 -17.89
C GLY A 305 -28.06 -19.26 -19.16
N LEU A 306 -27.73 -20.55 -19.30
CA LEU A 306 -28.19 -21.37 -20.40
C LEU A 306 -29.71 -21.60 -20.39
N VAL A 307 -30.30 -21.88 -19.22
CA VAL A 307 -31.74 -22.08 -19.08
C VAL A 307 -32.52 -20.80 -19.38
N THR A 308 -32.08 -19.67 -18.79
CA THR A 308 -32.75 -18.38 -19.01
C THR A 308 -32.55 -17.85 -20.41
N GLY A 309 -31.33 -17.93 -20.94
CA GLY A 309 -31.02 -17.53 -22.32
C GLY A 309 -31.73 -18.41 -23.36
N GLY A 310 -31.75 -19.71 -23.14
CA GLY A 310 -32.48 -20.66 -24.01
C GLY A 310 -34.01 -20.44 -24.01
N ALA A 311 -34.59 -20.17 -22.83
CA ALA A 311 -36.01 -19.86 -22.73
C ALA A 311 -36.34 -18.52 -23.43
N ALA A 312 -35.51 -17.48 -23.28
CA ALA A 312 -35.68 -16.21 -23.96
C ALA A 312 -35.57 -16.38 -25.48
N ALA A 313 -34.56 -17.06 -25.97
CA ALA A 313 -34.37 -17.33 -27.40
C ALA A 313 -35.56 -18.12 -27.99
N TRP A 314 -36.08 -19.12 -27.26
CA TRP A 314 -37.26 -19.87 -27.70
C TRP A 314 -38.52 -19.01 -27.79
N VAL A 315 -38.74 -18.11 -26.82
CA VAL A 315 -39.88 -17.15 -26.85
C VAL A 315 -39.77 -16.19 -28.02
N VAL A 316 -38.58 -15.67 -28.28
CA VAL A 316 -38.34 -14.75 -29.41
C VAL A 316 -38.53 -15.48 -30.74
N SER A 317 -37.97 -16.69 -30.89
CA SER A 317 -38.14 -17.50 -32.10
C SER A 317 -39.61 -17.82 -32.41
N LYS A 318 -40.39 -18.16 -31.38
CA LYS A 318 -41.83 -18.35 -31.58
C LYS A 318 -42.60 -17.11 -32.00
N ARG A 319 -42.20 -15.92 -31.50
CA ARG A 319 -42.85 -14.67 -31.92
C ARG A 319 -42.51 -14.30 -33.36
N ILE A 320 -41.30 -14.57 -33.80
CA ILE A 320 -40.90 -14.33 -35.21
C ILE A 320 -41.71 -15.22 -36.14
N HIS A 321 -41.88 -16.52 -35.84
CA HIS A 321 -42.70 -17.41 -36.65
C HIS A 321 -44.19 -17.00 -36.75
N ILE A 322 -44.77 -16.46 -35.68
CA ILE A 322 -46.15 -15.98 -35.68
C ILE A 322 -46.31 -14.76 -36.59
N VAL A 323 -45.32 -13.85 -36.61
CA VAL A 323 -45.36 -12.66 -37.46
C VAL A 323 -45.17 -13.01 -38.94
N GLU A 324 -44.33 -14.00 -39.28
CA GLU A 324 -44.16 -14.47 -40.66
C GLU A 324 -45.40 -15.17 -41.19
N GLU A 325 -46.21 -15.86 -40.36
CA GLU A 325 -47.49 -16.47 -40.78
C GLU A 325 -48.57 -15.41 -41.01
N GLU A 326 -48.60 -14.30 -40.26
CA GLU A 326 -49.56 -13.19 -40.45
C GLU A 326 -49.24 -12.33 -41.68
N GLU A 327 -47.98 -12.23 -42.12
CA GLU A 327 -47.62 -11.48 -43.34
C GLU A 327 -47.87 -12.30 -44.66
N ASN A 328 -48.11 -13.61 -44.57
CA ASN A 328 -48.34 -14.47 -45.73
C ASN A 328 -49.81 -14.88 -45.93
N GLU A 329 -50.77 -14.39 -45.14
CA GLU A 329 -52.24 -14.43 -45.38
C GLU A 329 -52.75 -13.11 -45.94
#